data_39bb61ba10f62c335fbb03876513d490
#
_entry.id   39bb61ba10f62c335fbb03876513d490
#
_cell.length_a   1.000
_cell.length_b   1.000
_cell.length_c   1.000
_cell.angle_alpha   90.00
_cell.angle_beta   90.00
_cell.angle_gamma   90.00
#
_symmetry.space_group_name_H-M   'P 1'
#
loop_
_entity.id
_entity.type
_entity.pdbx_description
1 polymer ?
#
loop_
_entity_poly.entity_id
_entity_poly.type
_entity_poly.pdbx_seq_one_letter_code
_entity_poly.pdbx_strand_id
1 'polypeptide(L)'
;MSFKRTLFLSAALVAVFSVSLAAQQAPSGYHTVACVKVKPGKEAEYRKWAAEDGHKFQQANADSGRLFAAYFLRAVMPQGTSAACDYLSVSMFPGAPPAPMSPDAMGAALKKAGLTMSAQEYVDRRSSLTQLVSNNMFQNQVFVGAAQKGDYFMVNYMKVPDMTDWLAFEKKVWQPMAESMAKDGVQRGWSVNAQVLPSGSDLKFQAVTVDIYPSWDAVFRGIGFTERFKKVHPDMEIGTTMENAQKLRTISLSELYVLDDMVTPAK
;
A
#
# COMPACT_ATOMS: atom_id res chain seq x y z
N MET A 1 38.89 -66.99 -11.47
CA MET A 1 38.73 -65.87 -10.52
C MET A 1 38.04 -64.72 -11.25
N SER A 2 36.72 -64.60 -11.04
CA SER A 2 35.87 -63.59 -11.73
C SER A 2 35.48 -62.51 -10.71
N PHE A 3 35.93 -61.25 -10.94
CA PHE A 3 35.60 -60.11 -10.09
C PHE A 3 34.33 -59.44 -10.66
N LYS A 4 33.22 -59.59 -9.95
CA LYS A 4 31.99 -58.86 -10.22
C LYS A 4 32.11 -57.45 -9.60
N ARG A 5 32.14 -56.41 -10.44
CA ARG A 5 32.05 -55.04 -10.02
C ARG A 5 30.56 -54.63 -9.89
N THR A 6 30.14 -54.38 -8.68
CA THR A 6 28.82 -53.87 -8.36
C THR A 6 28.85 -52.33 -8.49
N LEU A 7 28.13 -51.77 -9.45
CA LEU A 7 27.91 -50.32 -9.55
C LEU A 7 26.76 -49.92 -8.61
N PHE A 8 27.05 -49.08 -7.64
CA PHE A 8 26.04 -48.38 -6.84
C PHE A 8 25.64 -47.10 -7.59
N LEU A 9 24.42 -47.05 -8.14
CA LEU A 9 23.78 -45.80 -8.62
C LEU A 9 23.17 -45.10 -7.40
N SER A 10 23.78 -43.99 -6.98
CA SER A 10 23.19 -43.09 -6.00
C SER A 10 22.28 -42.11 -6.74
N ALA A 11 20.96 -42.32 -6.65
CA ALA A 11 19.96 -41.37 -7.12
C ALA A 11 19.85 -40.26 -6.07
N ALA A 12 20.38 -39.06 -6.39
CA ALA A 12 20.18 -37.86 -5.60
C ALA A 12 18.79 -37.30 -5.92
N LEU A 13 17.88 -37.41 -4.95
CA LEU A 13 16.54 -36.83 -4.99
C LEU A 13 16.66 -35.34 -4.69
N VAL A 14 16.61 -34.49 -5.73
CA VAL A 14 16.50 -33.04 -5.59
C VAL A 14 15.05 -32.71 -5.29
N ALA A 15 14.73 -32.48 -4.01
CA ALA A 15 13.45 -31.96 -3.59
C ALA A 15 13.37 -30.46 -3.96
N VAL A 16 12.68 -30.15 -5.04
CA VAL A 16 12.33 -28.77 -5.41
C VAL A 16 11.23 -28.33 -4.46
N PHE A 17 11.59 -27.58 -3.41
CA PHE A 17 10.63 -26.86 -2.59
C PHE A 17 10.03 -25.71 -3.43
N SER A 18 8.89 -25.96 -4.05
CA SER A 18 8.04 -24.92 -4.61
C SER A 18 7.45 -24.12 -3.44
N VAL A 19 8.09 -23.02 -3.09
CA VAL A 19 7.50 -22.04 -2.17
C VAL A 19 6.34 -21.41 -2.93
N SER A 20 5.12 -21.90 -2.73
CA SER A 20 3.91 -21.24 -3.15
C SER A 20 3.86 -19.90 -2.39
N LEU A 21 4.21 -18.80 -3.06
CA LEU A 21 3.81 -17.48 -2.61
C LEU A 21 2.27 -17.45 -2.72
N ALA A 22 1.58 -17.88 -1.67
CA ALA A 22 0.18 -17.57 -1.49
C ALA A 22 0.11 -16.04 -1.47
N ALA A 23 -0.43 -15.46 -2.54
CA ALA A 23 -0.78 -14.05 -2.57
C ALA A 23 -1.69 -13.83 -1.37
N GLN A 24 -1.15 -13.17 -0.35
CA GLN A 24 -1.89 -12.83 0.85
C GLN A 24 -2.93 -11.80 0.40
N GLN A 25 -4.15 -12.27 0.10
CA GLN A 25 -5.28 -11.37 -0.12
C GLN A 25 -5.36 -10.47 1.12
N ALA A 26 -5.11 -9.17 0.93
CA ALA A 26 -5.37 -8.22 2.00
C ALA A 26 -6.83 -8.40 2.40
N PRO A 27 -7.14 -8.57 3.69
CA PRO A 27 -8.50 -8.68 4.13
C PRO A 27 -9.28 -7.48 3.60
N SER A 28 -10.55 -7.69 3.23
CA SER A 28 -11.50 -6.61 2.94
C SER A 28 -11.63 -5.77 4.21
N GLY A 29 -10.74 -4.83 4.40
CA GLY A 29 -10.58 -4.05 5.61
C GLY A 29 -10.59 -2.57 5.31
N TYR A 30 -10.55 -1.80 6.38
CA TYR A 30 -10.43 -0.36 6.33
C TYR A 30 -8.98 0.05 6.55
N HIS A 31 -8.61 1.22 6.05
CA HIS A 31 -7.36 1.86 6.39
C HIS A 31 -7.53 3.37 6.49
N THR A 32 -6.69 3.99 7.30
CA THR A 32 -6.57 5.45 7.35
C THR A 32 -5.30 5.89 6.66
N VAL A 33 -5.39 7.04 5.99
CA VAL A 33 -4.25 7.70 5.34
C VAL A 33 -4.13 9.10 5.92
N ALA A 34 -3.13 9.29 6.76
CA ALA A 34 -2.78 10.59 7.32
C ALA A 34 -1.75 11.27 6.40
N CYS A 35 -2.13 12.41 5.85
CA CYS A 35 -1.29 13.30 5.07
C CYS A 35 -0.60 14.29 6.01
N VAL A 36 0.72 14.32 6.02
CA VAL A 36 1.47 15.21 6.88
C VAL A 36 2.46 16.07 6.09
N LYS A 37 2.61 17.33 6.53
CA LYS A 37 3.68 18.23 6.14
C LYS A 37 4.73 18.26 7.25
N VAL A 38 6.00 18.19 6.89
CA VAL A 38 7.10 18.37 7.82
C VAL A 38 7.36 19.87 8.01
N LYS A 39 7.52 20.30 9.25
CA LYS A 39 7.84 21.70 9.54
C LYS A 39 9.20 22.08 8.97
N PRO A 40 9.38 23.33 8.54
CA PRO A 40 10.66 23.80 7.98
C PRO A 40 11.85 23.43 8.86
N GLY A 41 12.89 22.85 8.25
CA GLY A 41 14.11 22.40 8.92
C GLY A 41 14.00 21.14 9.77
N LYS A 42 12.83 20.47 9.81
CA LYS A 42 12.58 19.29 10.67
C LYS A 42 12.63 17.95 9.94
N GLU A 43 12.97 17.94 8.66
CA GLU A 43 12.94 16.71 7.83
C GLU A 43 13.80 15.57 8.40
N ALA A 44 15.05 15.82 8.71
CA ALA A 44 15.96 14.80 9.24
C ALA A 44 15.49 14.28 10.61
N GLU A 45 15.01 15.19 11.48
CA GLU A 45 14.49 14.85 12.80
C GLU A 45 13.22 14.03 12.72
N TYR A 46 12.31 14.39 11.81
CA TYR A 46 11.08 13.63 11.58
C TYR A 46 11.34 12.22 11.02
N ARG A 47 12.23 12.08 10.05
CA ARG A 47 12.61 10.77 9.51
C ARG A 47 13.21 9.86 10.58
N LYS A 48 14.08 10.41 11.43
CA LYS A 48 14.63 9.67 12.56
C LYS A 48 13.53 9.23 13.53
N TRP A 49 12.66 10.16 13.95
CA TRP A 49 11.53 9.85 14.83
C TRP A 49 10.60 8.78 14.24
N ALA A 50 10.27 8.88 12.97
CA ALA A 50 9.40 7.93 12.29
C ALA A 50 10.02 6.52 12.23
N ALA A 51 11.33 6.43 11.93
CA ALA A 51 12.06 5.16 11.85
C ALA A 51 12.33 4.52 13.22
N GLU A 52 12.34 5.29 14.30
CA GLU A 52 12.62 4.82 15.66
C GLU A 52 11.31 4.69 16.47
N ASP A 53 10.83 5.80 17.03
CA ASP A 53 9.67 5.79 17.95
C ASP A 53 8.35 5.49 17.23
N GLY A 54 8.18 6.05 16.03
CA GLY A 54 7.02 5.80 15.18
C GLY A 54 6.92 4.33 14.78
N HIS A 55 8.03 3.76 14.32
CA HIS A 55 8.12 2.34 13.95
C HIS A 55 7.78 1.44 15.14
N LYS A 56 8.43 1.63 16.30
CA LYS A 56 8.18 0.83 17.51
C LYS A 56 6.72 0.88 17.95
N PHE A 57 6.12 2.07 17.94
CA PHE A 57 4.71 2.23 18.30
C PHE A 57 3.78 1.50 17.32
N GLN A 58 4.01 1.62 16.00
CA GLN A 58 3.22 0.92 15.00
C GLN A 58 3.43 -0.60 15.05
N GLN A 59 4.65 -1.06 15.31
CA GLN A 59 4.94 -2.49 15.49
C GLN A 59 4.18 -3.06 16.69
N ALA A 60 4.18 -2.37 17.83
CA ALA A 60 3.40 -2.80 19.00
C ALA A 60 1.89 -2.86 18.73
N ASN A 61 1.36 -1.94 17.90
CA ASN A 61 -0.03 -1.99 17.44
C ASN A 61 -0.29 -3.18 16.50
N ALA A 62 0.62 -3.49 15.60
CA ALA A 62 0.51 -4.65 14.72
C ALA A 62 0.58 -5.96 15.52
N ASP A 63 1.53 -6.10 16.43
CA ASP A 63 1.71 -7.29 17.28
C ASP A 63 0.56 -7.51 18.25
N SER A 64 -0.21 -6.46 18.58
CA SER A 64 -1.43 -6.57 19.37
C SER A 64 -2.67 -6.94 18.56
N GLY A 65 -2.55 -7.07 17.23
CA GLY A 65 -3.66 -7.32 16.32
C GLY A 65 -4.52 -6.07 16.03
N ARG A 66 -4.14 -4.89 16.53
CA ARG A 66 -4.85 -3.64 16.25
C ARG A 66 -4.67 -3.22 14.79
N LEU A 67 -3.50 -3.48 14.21
CA LEU A 67 -3.18 -3.23 12.81
C LEU A 67 -2.88 -4.54 12.09
N PHE A 68 -3.31 -4.62 10.85
CA PHE A 68 -2.85 -5.63 9.90
C PHE A 68 -1.49 -5.25 9.31
N ALA A 69 -1.30 -3.96 9.01
CA ALA A 69 -0.04 -3.38 8.55
C ALA A 69 -0.04 -1.86 8.79
N ALA A 70 1.13 -1.25 8.83
CA ALA A 70 1.27 0.19 8.68
C ALA A 70 2.39 0.49 7.68
N TYR A 71 2.16 1.52 6.82
CA TYR A 71 3.11 1.98 5.82
C TYR A 71 3.46 3.43 6.05
N PHE A 72 4.72 3.76 5.86
CA PHE A 72 5.25 5.09 5.91
C PHE A 72 5.83 5.45 4.55
N LEU A 73 5.11 6.30 3.82
CA LEU A 73 5.35 6.64 2.44
C LEU A 73 5.87 8.09 2.36
N ARG A 74 6.99 8.30 1.69
CA ARG A 74 7.57 9.62 1.45
C ARG A 74 7.26 10.07 0.03
N ALA A 75 6.83 11.33 -0.11
CA ALA A 75 6.56 11.93 -1.42
C ALA A 75 7.84 12.00 -2.27
N VAL A 76 7.70 11.59 -3.53
CA VAL A 76 8.72 11.66 -4.57
C VAL A 76 8.35 12.72 -5.59
N MET A 77 7.09 12.72 -6.04
CA MET A 77 6.52 13.72 -6.96
C MET A 77 5.03 13.92 -6.70
N PRO A 78 4.55 15.18 -6.55
CA PRO A 78 5.36 16.41 -6.47
C PRO A 78 6.11 16.51 -5.14
N GLN A 79 7.03 17.46 -5.05
CA GLN A 79 7.74 17.83 -3.81
C GLN A 79 7.62 19.34 -3.54
N GLY A 80 8.02 19.73 -2.35
CA GLY A 80 8.04 21.13 -1.94
C GLY A 80 6.63 21.69 -1.72
N THR A 81 6.42 22.95 -2.05
CA THR A 81 5.16 23.66 -1.77
C THR A 81 4.00 23.18 -2.63
N SER A 82 4.26 22.55 -3.79
CA SER A 82 3.23 21.98 -4.66
C SER A 82 2.71 20.60 -4.19
N ALA A 83 3.44 19.90 -3.35
CA ALA A 83 2.99 18.64 -2.78
C ALA A 83 1.90 18.90 -1.73
N ALA A 84 0.82 18.12 -1.74
CA ALA A 84 -0.18 18.16 -0.68
C ALA A 84 0.41 17.63 0.63
N CYS A 85 1.20 16.56 0.57
CA CYS A 85 1.83 15.87 1.69
C CYS A 85 3.34 15.72 1.43
N ASP A 86 4.15 15.76 2.49
CA ASP A 86 5.53 15.30 2.41
C ASP A 86 5.60 13.79 2.72
N TYR A 87 4.67 13.32 3.56
CA TYR A 87 4.53 11.91 3.91
C TYR A 87 3.07 11.49 4.02
N LEU A 88 2.80 10.22 3.68
CA LEU A 88 1.57 9.53 4.03
C LEU A 88 1.89 8.47 5.09
N SER A 89 1.11 8.47 6.18
CA SER A 89 1.10 7.38 7.16
C SER A 89 -0.19 6.59 6.97
N VAL A 90 -0.05 5.33 6.53
CA VAL A 90 -1.17 4.43 6.27
C VAL A 90 -1.28 3.43 7.39
N SER A 91 -2.44 3.33 8.03
CA SER A 91 -2.74 2.31 9.05
C SER A 91 -3.85 1.42 8.55
N MET A 92 -3.55 0.14 8.31
CA MET A 92 -4.48 -0.87 7.81
C MET A 92 -5.04 -1.69 8.96
N PHE A 93 -6.35 -1.89 8.98
CA PHE A 93 -7.05 -2.63 10.02
C PHE A 93 -7.53 -4.00 9.50
N PRO A 94 -7.53 -5.05 10.34
CA PRO A 94 -7.97 -6.39 9.93
C PRO A 94 -9.50 -6.49 9.68
N GLY A 95 -10.24 -5.46 10.05
CA GLY A 95 -11.69 -5.35 9.91
C GLY A 95 -12.14 -3.91 10.06
N ALA A 96 -13.26 -3.68 10.76
CA ALA A 96 -13.69 -2.32 11.11
C ALA A 96 -12.59 -1.60 11.91
N PRO A 97 -12.35 -0.30 11.63
CA PRO A 97 -11.32 0.44 12.35
C PRO A 97 -11.70 0.50 13.84
N PRO A 98 -10.74 0.25 14.73
CA PRO A 98 -10.99 0.36 16.16
C PRO A 98 -11.24 1.83 16.55
N ALA A 99 -11.96 2.04 17.65
CA ALA A 99 -12.13 3.38 18.21
C ALA A 99 -10.76 4.06 18.46
N PRO A 100 -10.71 5.39 18.40
CA PRO A 100 -9.50 6.14 18.79
C PRO A 100 -9.00 5.70 20.17
N MET A 101 -7.69 5.62 20.34
CA MET A 101 -7.11 5.28 21.63
C MET A 101 -7.36 6.37 22.65
N SER A 102 -7.79 5.99 23.86
CA SER A 102 -7.71 6.88 25.02
C SER A 102 -6.25 7.17 25.38
N PRO A 103 -5.94 8.25 26.11
CA PRO A 103 -4.58 8.52 26.58
C PRO A 103 -3.96 7.35 27.35
N ASP A 104 -4.75 6.66 28.18
CA ASP A 104 -4.28 5.50 28.95
C ASP A 104 -3.95 4.30 28.05
N ALA A 105 -4.82 4.00 27.07
CA ALA A 105 -4.58 2.94 26.10
C ALA A 105 -3.34 3.24 25.24
N MET A 106 -3.14 4.49 24.88
CA MET A 106 -1.95 4.94 24.14
C MET A 106 -0.69 4.81 25.02
N GLY A 107 -0.74 5.21 26.28
CA GLY A 107 0.36 5.04 27.24
C GLY A 107 0.74 3.57 27.41
N ALA A 108 -0.26 2.68 27.52
CA ALA A 108 -0.02 1.24 27.60
C ALA A 108 0.63 0.69 26.32
N ALA A 109 0.21 1.14 25.12
CA ALA A 109 0.79 0.75 23.86
C ALA A 109 2.25 1.27 23.70
N LEU A 110 2.54 2.50 24.13
CA LEU A 110 3.89 3.06 24.15
C LEU A 110 4.82 2.25 25.06
N LYS A 111 4.35 1.91 26.27
CA LYS A 111 5.11 1.05 27.19
C LYS A 111 5.40 -0.33 26.59
N LYS A 112 4.42 -0.94 25.91
CA LYS A 112 4.58 -2.22 25.20
C LYS A 112 5.60 -2.08 24.03
N ALA A 113 5.65 -0.93 23.40
CA ALA A 113 6.65 -0.59 22.37
C ALA A 113 8.07 -0.33 22.93
N GLY A 114 8.26 -0.38 24.25
CA GLY A 114 9.53 -0.06 24.90
C GLY A 114 9.84 1.44 24.94
N LEU A 115 8.81 2.29 24.79
CA LEU A 115 8.94 3.74 24.86
C LEU A 115 8.57 4.22 26.28
N THR A 116 9.41 5.08 26.87
CA THR A 116 9.25 5.56 28.25
C THR A 116 8.47 6.87 28.34
N MET A 117 8.15 7.49 27.21
CA MET A 117 7.40 8.74 27.15
C MET A 117 5.90 8.52 27.38
N SER A 118 5.21 9.52 27.89
CA SER A 118 3.76 9.54 28.04
C SER A 118 3.06 9.68 26.66
N ALA A 119 1.75 9.40 26.63
CA ALA A 119 0.93 9.62 25.43
C ALA A 119 0.98 11.08 24.95
N GLN A 120 0.95 12.05 25.89
CA GLN A 120 1.02 13.46 25.57
C GLN A 120 2.38 13.83 24.99
N GLU A 121 3.49 13.41 25.59
CA GLU A 121 4.84 13.66 25.08
C GLU A 121 5.03 13.08 23.66
N TYR A 122 4.50 11.89 23.38
CA TYR A 122 4.55 11.29 22.04
C TYR A 122 3.79 12.14 21.02
N VAL A 123 2.58 12.59 21.36
CA VAL A 123 1.76 13.46 20.48
C VAL A 123 2.45 14.82 20.27
N ASP A 124 2.97 15.43 21.34
CA ASP A 124 3.66 16.72 21.29
C ASP A 124 4.93 16.62 20.45
N ARG A 125 5.68 15.54 20.62
CA ARG A 125 6.88 15.28 19.82
C ARG A 125 6.55 15.22 18.33
N ARG A 126 5.57 14.43 17.94
CA ARG A 126 5.11 14.36 16.56
C ARG A 126 4.64 15.72 16.04
N SER A 127 3.83 16.42 16.84
CA SER A 127 3.26 17.72 16.47
C SER A 127 4.31 18.82 16.39
N SER A 128 5.42 18.71 17.16
CA SER A 128 6.54 19.62 17.03
C SER A 128 7.29 19.49 15.69
N LEU A 129 7.22 18.32 15.06
CA LEU A 129 7.91 17.99 13.81
C LEU A 129 7.04 18.17 12.57
N THR A 130 5.72 17.96 12.69
CA THR A 130 4.81 17.92 11.55
C THR A 130 3.54 18.73 11.76
N GLN A 131 2.84 18.95 10.66
CA GLN A 131 1.46 19.40 10.61
C GLN A 131 0.61 18.33 9.92
N LEU A 132 -0.47 17.90 10.57
CA LEU A 132 -1.48 17.04 9.95
C LEU A 132 -2.30 17.89 8.96
N VAL A 133 -2.30 17.51 7.69
CA VAL A 133 -3.07 18.17 6.62
C VAL A 133 -4.46 17.55 6.50
N SER A 134 -4.52 16.21 6.47
CA SER A 134 -5.77 15.45 6.42
C SER A 134 -5.57 14.05 7.00
N ASN A 135 -6.68 13.43 7.38
CA ASN A 135 -6.72 12.01 7.74
C ASN A 135 -7.99 11.41 7.14
N ASN A 136 -7.83 10.65 6.08
CA ASN A 136 -8.93 10.06 5.33
C ASN A 136 -9.05 8.58 5.65
N MET A 137 -10.27 8.07 5.63
CA MET A 137 -10.57 6.65 5.81
C MET A 137 -11.05 6.06 4.49
N PHE A 138 -10.48 4.92 4.13
CA PHE A 138 -10.83 4.15 2.94
C PHE A 138 -11.23 2.73 3.30
N GLN A 139 -12.01 2.12 2.42
CA GLN A 139 -12.28 0.70 2.42
C GLN A 139 -11.57 0.05 1.23
N ASN A 140 -10.79 -0.98 1.49
CA ASN A 140 -10.18 -1.79 0.44
C ASN A 140 -11.25 -2.56 -0.31
N GLN A 141 -11.29 -2.42 -1.64
CA GLN A 141 -12.23 -3.10 -2.53
C GLN A 141 -11.58 -4.24 -3.31
N VAL A 142 -10.32 -4.03 -3.71
CA VAL A 142 -9.48 -5.00 -4.41
C VAL A 142 -8.04 -4.79 -3.98
N PHE A 143 -7.30 -5.88 -3.87
CA PHE A 143 -5.87 -5.85 -3.63
C PHE A 143 -5.20 -7.00 -4.41
N VAL A 144 -4.11 -6.70 -5.13
CA VAL A 144 -3.29 -7.65 -5.87
C VAL A 144 -1.84 -7.48 -5.43
N GLY A 145 -1.16 -8.59 -5.17
CA GLY A 145 0.26 -8.58 -4.79
C GLY A 145 0.53 -8.15 -3.35
N ALA A 146 1.74 -7.70 -3.06
CA ALA A 146 2.17 -7.26 -1.74
C ALA A 146 3.30 -6.23 -1.86
N ALA A 147 3.25 -5.18 -1.04
CA ALA A 147 4.28 -4.16 -0.99
C ALA A 147 5.54 -4.65 -0.27
N GLN A 148 6.68 -4.07 -0.63
CA GLN A 148 7.96 -4.23 0.07
C GLN A 148 8.60 -2.87 0.28
N LYS A 149 9.43 -2.76 1.31
CA LYS A 149 10.22 -1.56 1.58
C LYS A 149 11.06 -1.18 0.35
N GLY A 150 11.02 0.08 -0.03
CA GLY A 150 11.67 0.61 -1.24
C GLY A 150 10.80 0.62 -2.47
N ASP A 151 9.61 0.01 -2.45
CA ASP A 151 8.66 0.07 -3.57
C ASP A 151 8.12 1.49 -3.76
N TYR A 152 7.77 1.79 -5.01
CA TYR A 152 7.17 3.06 -5.42
C TYR A 152 5.66 2.90 -5.59
N PHE A 153 4.92 3.86 -5.06
CA PHE A 153 3.46 3.89 -5.05
C PHE A 153 2.96 5.05 -5.90
N MET A 154 2.39 4.75 -7.05
CA MET A 154 1.63 5.72 -7.84
C MET A 154 0.20 5.75 -7.30
N VAL A 155 -0.15 6.84 -6.65
CA VAL A 155 -1.45 7.04 -6.01
C VAL A 155 -2.31 7.89 -6.93
N ASN A 156 -3.38 7.32 -7.48
CA ASN A 156 -4.28 7.98 -8.41
C ASN A 156 -5.58 8.34 -7.70
N TYR A 157 -5.83 9.63 -7.52
CA TYR A 157 -7.05 10.17 -6.91
C TYR A 157 -8.13 10.35 -7.98
N MET A 158 -9.31 9.82 -7.74
CA MET A 158 -10.36 9.73 -8.76
C MET A 158 -11.69 10.34 -8.30
N LYS A 159 -12.31 11.09 -9.20
CA LYS A 159 -13.73 11.40 -9.14
C LYS A 159 -14.51 10.26 -9.82
N VAL A 160 -15.45 9.71 -9.10
CA VAL A 160 -16.23 8.53 -9.50
C VAL A 160 -17.72 8.87 -9.34
N PRO A 161 -18.45 9.12 -10.46
CA PRO A 161 -19.87 9.45 -10.39
C PRO A 161 -20.74 8.32 -9.85
N ASP A 162 -20.47 7.08 -10.26
CA ASP A 162 -21.11 5.86 -9.76
C ASP A 162 -20.07 4.85 -9.28
N MET A 163 -20.04 4.64 -7.97
CA MET A 163 -19.10 3.74 -7.31
C MET A 163 -19.32 2.28 -7.69
N THR A 164 -20.59 1.87 -7.91
CA THR A 164 -20.94 0.49 -8.21
C THR A 164 -20.44 0.09 -9.59
N ASP A 165 -20.74 0.91 -10.59
CA ASP A 165 -20.34 0.66 -11.98
C ASP A 165 -18.82 0.75 -12.14
N TRP A 166 -18.20 1.73 -11.48
CA TRP A 166 -16.75 1.86 -11.49
C TRP A 166 -16.06 0.65 -10.85
N LEU A 167 -16.50 0.17 -9.69
CA LEU A 167 -15.92 -1.02 -9.03
C LEU A 167 -16.10 -2.28 -9.87
N ALA A 168 -17.25 -2.42 -10.52
CA ALA A 168 -17.49 -3.55 -11.45
C ALA A 168 -16.50 -3.50 -12.62
N PHE A 169 -16.24 -2.32 -13.17
CA PHE A 169 -15.27 -2.10 -14.23
C PHE A 169 -13.83 -2.38 -13.77
N GLU A 170 -13.41 -1.86 -12.61
CA GLU A 170 -12.07 -2.10 -12.07
C GLU A 170 -11.81 -3.60 -11.84
N LYS A 171 -12.77 -4.32 -11.28
CA LYS A 171 -12.70 -5.77 -11.07
C LYS A 171 -12.67 -6.56 -12.39
N LYS A 172 -13.45 -6.13 -13.38
CA LYS A 172 -13.57 -6.84 -14.66
C LYS A 172 -12.36 -6.60 -15.57
N VAL A 173 -11.85 -5.36 -15.59
CA VAL A 173 -10.84 -4.92 -16.56
C VAL A 173 -9.46 -4.80 -15.92
N TRP A 174 -9.34 -4.01 -14.85
CA TRP A 174 -8.02 -3.69 -14.31
C TRP A 174 -7.46 -4.74 -13.37
N GLN A 175 -8.28 -5.45 -12.61
CA GLN A 175 -7.78 -6.49 -11.71
C GLN A 175 -7.04 -7.60 -12.49
N PRO A 176 -7.58 -8.21 -13.57
CA PRO A 176 -6.85 -9.21 -14.34
C PRO A 176 -5.57 -8.66 -14.99
N MET A 177 -5.57 -7.39 -15.39
CA MET A 177 -4.36 -6.70 -15.88
C MET A 177 -3.30 -6.59 -14.80
N ALA A 178 -3.69 -6.16 -13.60
CA ALA A 178 -2.80 -6.04 -12.44
C ALA A 178 -2.24 -7.41 -12.01
N GLU A 179 -3.06 -8.46 -12.00
CA GLU A 179 -2.62 -9.83 -11.72
C GLU A 179 -1.59 -10.31 -12.75
N SER A 180 -1.81 -10.02 -14.04
CA SER A 180 -0.83 -10.31 -15.09
C SER A 180 0.47 -9.54 -14.91
N MET A 181 0.40 -8.25 -14.56
CA MET A 181 1.59 -7.42 -14.33
C MET A 181 2.36 -7.86 -13.09
N ALA A 182 1.67 -8.24 -12.03
CA ALA A 182 2.30 -8.75 -10.80
C ALA A 182 3.00 -10.09 -11.05
N LYS A 183 2.37 -10.98 -11.82
CA LYS A 183 2.96 -12.28 -12.20
C LYS A 183 4.25 -12.11 -13.00
N ASP A 184 4.30 -11.13 -13.91
CA ASP A 184 5.45 -10.88 -14.78
C ASP A 184 6.50 -9.95 -14.11
N GLY A 185 6.27 -9.50 -12.86
CA GLY A 185 7.18 -8.60 -12.12
C GLY A 185 7.26 -7.18 -12.67
N VAL A 186 6.32 -6.78 -13.52
CA VAL A 186 6.21 -5.40 -14.05
C VAL A 186 5.72 -4.44 -12.98
N GLN A 187 4.71 -4.86 -12.23
CA GLN A 187 4.27 -4.24 -10.98
C GLN A 187 4.44 -5.23 -9.84
N ARG A 188 4.55 -4.72 -8.62
CA ARG A 188 4.53 -5.57 -7.43
C ARG A 188 3.11 -5.80 -6.91
N GLY A 189 2.25 -4.82 -7.12
CA GLY A 189 0.87 -4.90 -6.67
C GLY A 189 0.01 -3.76 -7.20
N TRP A 190 -1.28 -3.87 -6.86
CA TRP A 190 -2.29 -2.89 -7.22
C TRP A 190 -3.43 -2.93 -6.20
N SER A 191 -4.06 -1.79 -5.94
CA SER A 191 -5.23 -1.74 -5.07
C SER A 191 -6.28 -0.73 -5.53
N VAL A 192 -7.54 -1.01 -5.16
CA VAL A 192 -8.71 -0.14 -5.35
C VAL A 192 -9.30 0.16 -3.98
N ASN A 193 -9.49 1.44 -3.70
CA ASN A 193 -9.89 1.92 -2.39
C ASN A 193 -11.00 2.96 -2.54
N ALA A 194 -12.14 2.71 -1.90
CA ALA A 194 -13.25 3.67 -1.83
C ALA A 194 -13.12 4.53 -0.57
N GLN A 195 -13.24 5.85 -0.70
CA GLN A 195 -13.24 6.76 0.44
C GLN A 195 -14.53 6.60 1.25
N VAL A 196 -14.39 6.44 2.56
CA VAL A 196 -15.49 6.29 3.50
C VAL A 196 -15.67 7.58 4.31
N LEU A 197 -14.57 8.18 4.78
CA LEU A 197 -14.57 9.43 5.52
C LEU A 197 -13.38 10.31 5.08
N PRO A 198 -13.59 11.65 4.94
CA PRO A 198 -14.89 12.30 4.94
C PRO A 198 -15.79 11.82 3.81
N SER A 199 -17.10 12.03 3.92
CA SER A 199 -18.10 11.70 2.90
C SER A 199 -18.89 12.97 2.53
N GLY A 200 -19.43 13.03 1.31
CA GLY A 200 -20.21 14.17 0.82
C GLY A 200 -20.02 14.42 -0.66
N SER A 201 -20.85 15.33 -1.22
CA SER A 201 -20.84 15.68 -2.67
C SER A 201 -19.63 16.51 -3.08
N ASP A 202 -19.03 17.28 -2.16
CA ASP A 202 -17.98 18.26 -2.47
C ASP A 202 -16.55 17.70 -2.27
N LEU A 203 -16.42 16.37 -2.26
CA LEU A 203 -15.12 15.74 -2.16
C LEU A 203 -14.27 16.00 -3.41
N LYS A 204 -12.97 16.24 -3.19
CA LYS A 204 -12.00 16.38 -4.29
C LYS A 204 -11.84 15.07 -5.07
N PHE A 205 -12.06 13.93 -4.42
CA PHE A 205 -12.06 12.58 -4.97
C PHE A 205 -12.90 11.66 -4.07
N GLN A 206 -13.39 10.54 -4.62
CA GLN A 206 -14.16 9.53 -3.90
C GLN A 206 -13.46 8.19 -3.85
N ALA A 207 -12.46 7.99 -4.68
CA ALA A 207 -11.74 6.73 -4.78
C ALA A 207 -10.25 6.96 -5.06
N VAL A 208 -9.46 5.95 -4.75
CA VAL A 208 -8.02 5.93 -5.00
C VAL A 208 -7.64 4.55 -5.53
N THR A 209 -6.90 4.51 -6.66
CA THR A 209 -6.14 3.31 -7.02
C THR A 209 -4.66 3.54 -6.73
N VAL A 210 -3.97 2.47 -6.40
CA VAL A 210 -2.53 2.52 -6.12
C VAL A 210 -1.84 1.46 -6.95
N ASP A 211 -0.92 1.89 -7.80
CA ASP A 211 -0.01 1.01 -8.54
C ASP A 211 1.30 0.93 -7.77
N ILE A 212 1.78 -0.29 -7.48
CA ILE A 212 2.99 -0.53 -6.70
C ILE A 212 4.07 -1.08 -7.62
N TYR A 213 5.17 -0.36 -7.73
CA TYR A 213 6.29 -0.70 -8.61
C TYR A 213 7.54 -1.09 -7.80
N PRO A 214 8.31 -2.12 -8.23
CA PRO A 214 9.47 -2.60 -7.50
C PRO A 214 10.69 -1.67 -7.54
N SER A 215 10.71 -0.69 -8.44
CA SER A 215 11.83 0.24 -8.60
C SER A 215 11.42 1.52 -9.33
N TRP A 216 12.26 2.54 -9.25
CA TRP A 216 12.14 3.77 -10.02
C TRP A 216 12.01 3.50 -11.53
N ASP A 217 12.88 2.66 -12.08
CA ASP A 217 12.83 2.32 -13.50
C ASP A 217 11.53 1.64 -13.92
N ALA A 218 10.95 0.83 -13.04
CA ALA A 218 9.68 0.16 -13.31
C ALA A 218 8.51 1.14 -13.48
N VAL A 219 8.52 2.27 -12.76
CA VAL A 219 7.49 3.33 -12.88
C VAL A 219 7.41 3.87 -14.32
N PHE A 220 8.56 3.98 -15.02
CA PHE A 220 8.64 4.63 -16.33
C PHE A 220 8.83 3.66 -17.50
N ARG A 221 9.10 2.38 -17.24
CA ARG A 221 9.39 1.39 -18.28
C ARG A 221 8.21 1.15 -19.23
N GLY A 222 7.00 1.49 -18.83
CA GLY A 222 5.79 1.12 -19.54
C GLY A 222 5.37 -0.33 -19.27
N ILE A 223 4.08 -0.57 -19.34
CA ILE A 223 3.47 -1.86 -18.98
C ILE A 223 3.20 -2.77 -20.18
N GLY A 224 3.57 -2.36 -21.39
CA GLY A 224 3.22 -3.10 -22.62
C GLY A 224 1.70 -3.22 -22.78
N PHE A 225 0.98 -2.10 -22.57
CA PHE A 225 -0.47 -2.09 -22.38
C PHE A 225 -1.23 -2.81 -23.47
N THR A 226 -0.96 -2.51 -24.75
CA THR A 226 -1.73 -3.05 -25.88
C THR A 226 -1.63 -4.57 -25.99
N GLU A 227 -0.42 -5.11 -25.94
CA GLU A 227 -0.17 -6.55 -26.05
C GLU A 227 -0.72 -7.28 -24.83
N ARG A 228 -0.52 -6.72 -23.64
CA ARG A 228 -1.03 -7.29 -22.40
C ARG A 228 -2.54 -7.29 -22.36
N PHE A 229 -3.18 -6.17 -22.77
CA PHE A 229 -4.62 -6.07 -22.80
C PHE A 229 -5.24 -7.12 -23.72
N LYS A 230 -4.72 -7.28 -24.94
CA LYS A 230 -5.18 -8.32 -25.87
C LYS A 230 -5.00 -9.74 -25.35
N LYS A 231 -3.93 -9.99 -24.60
CA LYS A 231 -3.66 -11.29 -23.97
C LYS A 231 -4.63 -11.59 -22.82
N VAL A 232 -4.94 -10.59 -22.01
CA VAL A 232 -5.77 -10.71 -20.80
C VAL A 232 -7.27 -10.68 -21.17
N HIS A 233 -7.62 -9.85 -22.17
CA HIS A 233 -8.99 -9.60 -22.62
C HIS A 233 -9.12 -9.80 -24.14
N PRO A 234 -9.02 -11.04 -24.65
CA PRO A 234 -9.02 -11.29 -26.10
C PRO A 234 -10.32 -10.86 -26.78
N ASP A 235 -11.43 -10.85 -26.06
CA ASP A 235 -12.77 -10.53 -26.57
C ASP A 235 -13.18 -9.07 -26.34
N MET A 236 -12.28 -8.22 -25.82
CA MET A 236 -12.56 -6.81 -25.54
C MET A 236 -11.80 -5.90 -26.50
N GLU A 237 -12.47 -4.85 -26.97
CA GLU A 237 -11.87 -3.83 -27.82
C GLU A 237 -11.30 -2.71 -26.92
N ILE A 238 -10.01 -2.35 -27.14
CA ILE A 238 -9.27 -1.43 -26.29
C ILE A 238 -9.89 -0.03 -26.30
N GLY A 239 -10.19 0.52 -27.49
CA GLY A 239 -10.72 1.88 -27.64
C GLY A 239 -12.02 2.04 -26.88
N THR A 240 -12.99 1.19 -27.14
CA THR A 240 -14.29 1.17 -26.44
C THR A 240 -14.13 0.98 -24.93
N THR A 241 -13.20 0.12 -24.52
CA THR A 241 -12.94 -0.09 -23.09
C THR A 241 -12.38 1.16 -22.42
N MET A 242 -11.46 1.87 -23.08
CA MET A 242 -10.88 3.10 -22.54
C MET A 242 -11.88 4.27 -22.53
N GLU A 243 -12.73 4.38 -23.55
CA GLU A 243 -13.85 5.34 -23.54
C GLU A 243 -14.82 5.10 -22.37
N ASN A 244 -15.13 3.84 -22.09
CA ASN A 244 -15.95 3.49 -20.92
C ASN A 244 -15.25 3.83 -19.61
N ALA A 245 -13.95 3.58 -19.49
CA ALA A 245 -13.17 3.98 -18.32
C ALA A 245 -13.26 5.48 -18.05
N GLN A 246 -13.17 6.32 -19.10
CA GLN A 246 -13.27 7.78 -18.98
C GLN A 246 -14.66 8.27 -18.55
N LYS A 247 -15.72 7.52 -18.91
CA LYS A 247 -17.09 7.83 -18.46
C LYS A 247 -17.31 7.50 -16.98
N LEU A 248 -16.64 6.43 -16.49
CA LEU A 248 -16.79 5.92 -15.12
C LEU A 248 -15.95 6.67 -14.10
N ARG A 249 -14.85 7.31 -14.53
CA ARG A 249 -13.96 8.04 -13.63
C ARG A 249 -13.15 9.14 -14.31
N THR A 250 -12.76 10.12 -13.53
CA THR A 250 -11.75 11.12 -13.90
C THR A 250 -10.61 11.04 -12.89
N ILE A 251 -9.39 10.79 -13.36
CA ILE A 251 -8.18 10.92 -12.52
C ILE A 251 -7.93 12.42 -12.34
N SER A 252 -8.11 12.90 -11.12
CA SER A 252 -7.94 14.33 -10.79
C SER A 252 -6.50 14.67 -10.42
N LEU A 253 -5.75 13.69 -9.91
CA LEU A 253 -4.36 13.85 -9.51
C LEU A 253 -3.69 12.48 -9.45
N SER A 254 -2.41 12.41 -9.83
CA SER A 254 -1.54 11.27 -9.55
C SER A 254 -0.29 11.75 -8.82
N GLU A 255 0.08 11.07 -7.76
CA GLU A 255 1.25 11.39 -6.96
C GLU A 255 2.11 10.13 -6.78
N LEU A 256 3.43 10.31 -6.74
CA LEU A 256 4.38 9.23 -6.56
C LEU A 256 5.03 9.31 -5.18
N TYR A 257 5.00 8.20 -4.46
CA TYR A 257 5.61 8.01 -3.16
C TYR A 257 6.59 6.84 -3.18
N VAL A 258 7.51 6.80 -2.22
CA VAL A 258 8.36 5.63 -1.95
C VAL A 258 8.07 5.11 -0.55
N LEU A 259 8.00 3.78 -0.41
CA LEU A 259 7.78 3.13 0.88
C LEU A 259 9.07 3.11 1.69
N ASP A 260 9.24 4.09 2.56
CA ASP A 260 10.44 4.24 3.40
C ASP A 260 10.45 3.22 4.56
N ASP A 261 9.27 2.88 5.11
CA ASP A 261 9.15 1.90 6.19
C ASP A 261 7.78 1.22 6.22
N MET A 262 7.74 -0.01 6.74
CA MET A 262 6.51 -0.76 6.94
C MET A 262 6.61 -1.69 8.15
N VAL A 263 5.47 -1.92 8.79
CA VAL A 263 5.32 -2.91 9.84
C VAL A 263 4.18 -3.87 9.52
N THR A 264 4.34 -5.11 9.93
CA THR A 264 3.30 -6.16 9.93
C THR A 264 3.43 -6.93 11.25
N PRO A 265 2.39 -7.66 11.70
CA PRO A 265 2.51 -8.51 12.88
C PRO A 265 3.73 -9.43 12.79
N ALA A 266 4.47 -9.57 13.89
CA ALA A 266 5.52 -10.57 13.99
C ALA A 266 4.89 -11.97 13.83
N LYS A 267 5.57 -12.84 13.06
CA LYS A 267 5.13 -14.23 12.84
C LYS A 267 5.36 -15.08 14.06
#